data_da33d8d93c2240c6229e10a657c4e629
#
_entry.id   da33d8d93c2240c6229e10a657c4e629
#
_cell.length_a   1.000
_cell.length_b   1.000
_cell.length_c   1.000
_cell.angle_alpha   90.00
_cell.angle_beta   90.00
_cell.angle_gamma   90.00
#
_symmetry.space_group_name_H-M   'P 1'
#
loop_
_entity.id
_entity.type
_entity.pdbx_description
1 polymer ?
#
loop_
_entity_poly.entity_id
_entity_poly.type
_entity_poly.pdbx_seq_one_letter_code
_entity_poly.pdbx_strand_id
1 'polypeptide(L)'
;MATDSFLTIKPHTLHKYNILKKYLDVCKLFDKHYSNFVYVDTHGGSGKVQLEGQGSQWVDGSPLIAGNWTPSFPCHIVEIDPNRYGSLCTSTKGCYNVSTYNGDCNGLIASILANIPRGQKFVFCFIDPESLVYRGSNGDFDQLRAETVKAIASFPRTEILLNFPLESLLRCAGDYYNNPTERRAISTAERVTTFMGSESWKNLAPSKRERKDFLLLFMNEMLSTYQFKGAMLVRSQQNNLPLYYLVYVTHNQTAAKIMRDIMKKEGEFSLYYDLLKEKVPTLDEAYPLANFVFERD
;
A
#
# COMPACT_ATOMS: atom_id res chain seq x y z
N MET A 1 -9.14 -10.33 30.07
CA MET A 1 -10.00 -9.93 28.96
C MET A 1 -9.15 -9.00 28.10
N ALA A 2 -8.88 -9.36 26.84
CA ALA A 2 -8.18 -8.48 25.93
C ALA A 2 -9.11 -7.26 25.68
N THR A 3 -8.63 -6.07 25.95
CA THR A 3 -9.35 -4.85 25.60
C THR A 3 -9.33 -4.75 24.08
N ASP A 4 -10.51 -4.73 23.45
CA ASP A 4 -10.63 -4.52 22.02
C ASP A 4 -9.89 -3.23 21.64
N SER A 5 -8.84 -3.37 20.84
CA SER A 5 -8.01 -2.25 20.38
C SER A 5 -8.40 -1.89 18.95
N PHE A 6 -9.31 -0.93 18.83
CA PHE A 6 -9.73 -0.42 17.54
C PHE A 6 -8.90 0.79 17.13
N LEU A 7 -8.57 0.86 15.85
CA LEU A 7 -7.84 1.99 15.27
C LEU A 7 -8.77 3.19 15.11
N THR A 8 -8.26 4.38 15.49
CA THR A 8 -8.85 5.66 15.10
C THR A 8 -8.12 6.16 13.85
N ILE A 9 -8.88 6.42 12.79
CA ILE A 9 -8.34 6.90 11.51
C ILE A 9 -8.71 8.35 11.26
N LYS A 10 -7.83 9.03 10.53
CA LYS A 10 -8.08 10.39 10.05
C LYS A 10 -8.92 10.39 8.78
N PRO A 11 -9.66 11.48 8.47
CA PRO A 11 -10.53 11.54 7.30
C PRO A 11 -9.84 11.20 5.97
N HIS A 12 -8.57 11.58 5.78
CA HIS A 12 -7.82 11.27 4.56
C HIS A 12 -7.58 9.75 4.35
N THR A 13 -7.69 8.93 5.41
CA THR A 13 -7.61 7.46 5.29
C THR A 13 -8.82 6.90 4.53
N LEU A 14 -9.96 7.57 4.57
CA LEU A 14 -11.17 7.14 3.87
C LEU A 14 -10.97 7.09 2.34
N HIS A 15 -10.10 7.95 1.78
CA HIS A 15 -9.84 7.92 0.33
C HIS A 15 -9.33 6.57 -0.14
N LYS A 16 -8.37 5.97 0.57
CA LYS A 16 -7.85 4.65 0.18
C LYS A 16 -8.90 3.55 0.31
N TYR A 17 -9.76 3.61 1.33
CA TYR A 17 -10.85 2.65 1.51
C TYR A 17 -11.95 2.81 0.44
N ASN A 18 -12.28 4.04 0.07
CA ASN A 18 -13.22 4.31 -1.02
C ASN A 18 -12.67 3.80 -2.37
N ILE A 19 -11.38 4.04 -2.64
CA ILE A 19 -10.72 3.53 -3.85
C ILE A 19 -10.73 2.01 -3.86
N LEU A 20 -10.33 1.37 -2.75
CA LEU A 20 -10.36 -0.07 -2.60
C LEU A 20 -11.75 -0.63 -2.87
N LYS A 21 -12.77 -0.09 -2.20
CA LYS A 21 -14.16 -0.51 -2.37
C LYS A 21 -14.62 -0.39 -3.82
N LYS A 22 -14.43 0.78 -4.44
CA LYS A 22 -14.83 1.01 -5.83
C LYS A 22 -14.11 0.08 -6.80
N TYR A 23 -12.83 -0.19 -6.55
CA TYR A 23 -12.07 -1.12 -7.38
C TYR A 23 -12.59 -2.56 -7.25
N LEU A 24 -12.83 -3.04 -6.03
CA LEU A 24 -13.43 -4.34 -5.80
C LEU A 24 -14.85 -4.42 -6.42
N ASP A 25 -15.65 -3.34 -6.37
CA ASP A 25 -16.97 -3.26 -7.02
C ASP A 25 -16.86 -3.48 -8.54
N VAL A 26 -15.82 -2.96 -9.17
CA VAL A 26 -15.59 -3.15 -10.60
C VAL A 26 -15.06 -4.55 -10.90
N CYS A 27 -14.14 -5.09 -10.11
CA CYS A 27 -13.67 -6.48 -10.26
C CYS A 27 -14.82 -7.47 -10.32
N LYS A 28 -15.89 -7.23 -9.54
CA LYS A 28 -17.12 -8.00 -9.56
C LYS A 28 -17.82 -8.08 -10.93
N LEU A 29 -17.77 -6.99 -11.71
CA LEU A 29 -18.45 -6.94 -13.00
C LEU A 29 -17.72 -7.73 -14.08
N PHE A 30 -16.40 -7.86 -13.95
CA PHE A 30 -15.55 -8.50 -14.95
C PHE A 30 -15.31 -9.99 -14.69
N ASP A 31 -15.36 -10.42 -13.45
CA ASP A 31 -15.18 -11.83 -13.11
C ASP A 31 -16.51 -12.55 -12.91
N LYS A 32 -17.07 -13.09 -13.98
CA LYS A 32 -18.23 -13.98 -13.89
C LYS A 32 -17.92 -15.28 -13.16
N HIS A 33 -16.64 -15.55 -12.90
CA HIS A 33 -16.12 -16.74 -12.23
C HIS A 33 -15.22 -16.35 -11.05
N TYR A 34 -15.80 -15.79 -9.99
CA TYR A 34 -15.13 -15.36 -8.75
C TYR A 34 -14.18 -16.38 -8.11
N SER A 35 -14.23 -17.63 -8.56
CA SER A 35 -13.30 -18.68 -8.15
C SER A 35 -11.84 -18.35 -8.46
N ASN A 36 -11.58 -17.37 -9.34
CA ASN A 36 -10.24 -17.01 -9.79
C ASN A 36 -9.64 -15.79 -9.11
N PHE A 37 -10.40 -15.05 -8.28
CA PHE A 37 -9.93 -13.88 -7.56
C PHE A 37 -9.50 -14.24 -6.14
N VAL A 38 -8.38 -13.66 -5.68
CA VAL A 38 -7.89 -13.75 -4.29
C VAL A 38 -7.47 -12.36 -3.84
N TYR A 39 -7.92 -11.95 -2.67
CA TYR A 39 -7.51 -10.72 -2.01
C TYR A 39 -6.46 -11.01 -0.94
N VAL A 40 -5.40 -10.23 -0.91
CA VAL A 40 -4.36 -10.30 0.11
C VAL A 40 -4.17 -8.91 0.72
N ASP A 41 -4.26 -8.82 2.04
CA ASP A 41 -4.05 -7.59 2.81
C ASP A 41 -2.88 -7.81 3.77
N THR A 42 -1.84 -7.02 3.62
CA THR A 42 -0.63 -7.18 4.42
C THR A 42 -0.66 -6.46 5.76
N HIS A 43 -1.64 -5.55 5.97
CA HIS A 43 -1.75 -4.70 7.16
C HIS A 43 -3.23 -4.50 7.51
N GLY A 44 -3.90 -5.56 7.94
CA GLY A 44 -5.37 -5.60 8.10
C GLY A 44 -5.95 -4.70 9.18
N GLY A 45 -5.15 -4.28 10.14
CA GLY A 45 -5.65 -3.50 11.28
C GLY A 45 -6.67 -4.27 12.13
N SER A 46 -7.62 -3.57 12.71
CA SER A 46 -8.66 -4.14 13.59
C SER A 46 -9.95 -4.58 12.86
N GLY A 47 -9.98 -4.50 11.53
CA GLY A 47 -11.17 -4.76 10.71
C GLY A 47 -12.19 -3.61 10.73
N LYS A 48 -12.65 -3.15 11.89
CA LYS A 48 -13.41 -1.92 12.07
C LYS A 48 -12.51 -0.81 12.60
N VAL A 49 -12.79 0.42 12.17
CA VAL A 49 -12.03 1.60 12.57
C VAL A 49 -12.98 2.74 12.98
N GLN A 50 -12.54 3.62 13.87
CA GLN A 50 -13.27 4.82 14.25
C GLN A 50 -12.76 6.03 13.47
N LEU A 51 -13.65 6.92 13.08
CA LEU A 51 -13.28 8.16 12.40
C LEU A 51 -13.00 9.27 13.43
N GLU A 52 -11.80 9.87 13.37
CA GLU A 52 -11.39 10.97 14.24
C GLU A 52 -12.33 12.16 14.08
N GLY A 53 -12.79 12.71 15.20
CA GLY A 53 -13.63 13.92 15.22
C GLY A 53 -15.11 13.71 14.90
N GLN A 54 -15.55 12.49 14.60
CA GLN A 54 -16.96 12.20 14.29
C GLN A 54 -17.64 11.28 15.33
N GLY A 55 -17.24 11.40 16.59
CA GLY A 55 -17.81 10.63 17.69
C GLY A 55 -17.51 9.12 17.55
N SER A 56 -18.52 8.30 17.84
CA SER A 56 -18.40 6.83 17.77
C SER A 56 -18.78 6.25 16.40
N GLN A 57 -18.56 6.99 15.31
CA GLN A 57 -18.85 6.46 13.97
C GLN A 57 -17.83 5.38 13.59
N TRP A 58 -18.34 4.17 13.41
CA TRP A 58 -17.57 3.04 12.91
C TRP A 58 -17.59 2.96 11.39
N VAL A 59 -16.44 2.65 10.81
CA VAL A 59 -16.26 2.45 9.38
C VAL A 59 -15.60 1.10 9.15
N ASP A 60 -15.98 0.41 8.08
CA ASP A 60 -15.33 -0.82 7.67
C ASP A 60 -13.91 -0.51 7.18
N GLY A 61 -12.92 -1.18 7.77
CA GLY A 61 -11.54 -1.23 7.25
C GLY A 61 -11.41 -2.17 6.06
N SER A 62 -10.23 -2.23 5.48
CA SER A 62 -9.95 -3.06 4.30
C SER A 62 -10.35 -4.53 4.43
N PRO A 63 -10.18 -5.21 5.61
CA PRO A 63 -10.62 -6.60 5.76
C PRO A 63 -12.13 -6.79 5.59
N LEU A 64 -12.94 -5.87 6.13
CA LEU A 64 -14.40 -5.96 6.02
C LEU A 64 -14.91 -5.49 4.67
N ILE A 65 -14.25 -4.49 4.06
CA ILE A 65 -14.55 -4.08 2.69
C ILE A 65 -14.39 -5.26 1.73
N ALA A 66 -13.35 -6.09 1.90
CA ALA A 66 -13.14 -7.29 1.10
C ALA A 66 -13.98 -8.48 1.59
N GLY A 67 -14.05 -8.72 2.90
CA GLY A 67 -14.73 -9.88 3.48
C GLY A 67 -16.24 -9.88 3.33
N ASN A 68 -16.88 -8.70 3.35
CA ASN A 68 -18.33 -8.55 3.16
C ASN A 68 -18.76 -8.56 1.68
N TRP A 69 -17.83 -8.86 0.78
CA TRP A 69 -18.06 -8.85 -0.64
C TRP A 69 -18.95 -10.03 -1.08
N THR A 70 -19.90 -9.77 -1.98
CA THR A 70 -20.82 -10.80 -2.52
C THR A 70 -20.80 -10.78 -4.06
N PRO A 71 -20.53 -11.90 -4.73
CA PRO A 71 -20.15 -13.21 -4.19
C PRO A 71 -18.73 -13.19 -3.60
N SER A 72 -18.48 -14.03 -2.61
CA SER A 72 -17.26 -14.04 -1.84
C SER A 72 -16.08 -14.65 -2.60
N PHE A 73 -14.92 -14.08 -2.39
CA PHE A 73 -13.63 -14.62 -2.83
C PHE A 73 -12.71 -14.82 -1.61
N PRO A 74 -11.71 -15.70 -1.70
CA PRO A 74 -10.76 -15.90 -0.61
C PRO A 74 -10.02 -14.60 -0.27
N CYS A 75 -9.99 -14.26 1.02
CA CYS A 75 -9.26 -13.11 1.57
C CYS A 75 -8.23 -13.61 2.59
N HIS A 76 -6.98 -13.19 2.41
CA HIS A 76 -5.88 -13.46 3.34
C HIS A 76 -5.43 -12.15 3.97
N ILE A 77 -5.61 -12.02 5.28
CA ILE A 77 -5.41 -10.78 6.01
C ILE A 77 -4.32 -10.97 7.07
N VAL A 78 -3.27 -10.18 7.01
CA VAL A 78 -2.16 -10.22 7.99
C VAL A 78 -2.25 -9.00 8.91
N GLU A 79 -2.05 -9.22 10.22
CA GLU A 79 -1.94 -8.18 11.22
C GLU A 79 -0.85 -8.54 12.24
N ILE A 80 0.12 -7.63 12.43
CA ILE A 80 1.27 -7.85 13.30
C ILE A 80 0.94 -7.62 14.78
N ASP A 81 0.07 -6.64 15.09
CA ASP A 81 -0.30 -6.31 16.46
C ASP A 81 -1.27 -7.34 17.03
N PRO A 82 -0.93 -8.05 18.14
CA PRO A 82 -1.81 -9.08 18.69
C PRO A 82 -3.18 -8.56 19.16
N ASN A 83 -3.24 -7.31 19.65
CA ASN A 83 -4.51 -6.73 20.12
C ASN A 83 -5.40 -6.35 18.94
N ARG A 84 -4.81 -5.71 17.90
CA ARG A 84 -5.53 -5.44 16.64
C ARG A 84 -5.98 -6.74 15.97
N TYR A 85 -5.12 -7.76 15.99
CA TYR A 85 -5.47 -9.09 15.48
C TYR A 85 -6.66 -9.72 16.21
N GLY A 86 -6.74 -9.61 17.54
CA GLY A 86 -7.90 -10.05 18.32
C GLY A 86 -9.18 -9.35 17.88
N SER A 87 -9.11 -8.02 17.68
CA SER A 87 -10.23 -7.22 17.17
C SER A 87 -10.57 -7.56 15.72
N LEU A 88 -9.57 -7.84 14.88
CA LEU A 88 -9.74 -8.31 13.50
C LEU A 88 -10.52 -9.63 13.45
N CYS A 89 -10.11 -10.61 14.25
CA CYS A 89 -10.81 -11.90 14.33
C CYS A 89 -12.28 -11.72 14.76
N THR A 90 -12.51 -10.83 15.73
CA THR A 90 -13.88 -10.51 16.19
C THR A 90 -14.71 -9.86 15.08
N SER A 91 -14.12 -8.86 14.40
CA SER A 91 -14.78 -8.11 13.32
C SER A 91 -15.13 -8.99 12.12
N THR A 92 -14.25 -9.94 11.77
CA THR A 92 -14.40 -10.79 10.58
C THR A 92 -15.09 -12.13 10.85
N LYS A 93 -15.54 -12.37 12.09
CA LYS A 93 -16.17 -13.65 12.49
C LYS A 93 -17.32 -14.11 11.59
N GLY A 94 -18.05 -13.17 10.99
CA GLY A 94 -19.14 -13.45 10.06
C GLY A 94 -18.71 -13.66 8.59
N CYS A 95 -17.44 -13.44 8.27
CA CYS A 95 -16.91 -13.51 6.91
C CYS A 95 -16.22 -14.87 6.70
N TYR A 96 -16.96 -15.85 6.19
CA TYR A 96 -16.46 -17.23 6.02
C TYR A 96 -15.35 -17.38 4.96
N ASN A 97 -15.13 -16.36 4.14
CA ASN A 97 -14.09 -16.28 3.11
C ASN A 97 -12.81 -15.61 3.58
N VAL A 98 -12.73 -15.15 4.84
CA VAL A 98 -11.59 -14.46 5.40
C VAL A 98 -10.73 -15.39 6.25
N SER A 99 -9.45 -15.49 5.90
CA SER A 99 -8.40 -16.13 6.71
C SER A 99 -7.49 -15.05 7.29
N THR A 100 -7.36 -15.01 8.61
CA THR A 100 -6.54 -14.03 9.32
C THR A 100 -5.26 -14.66 9.84
N TYR A 101 -4.14 -13.90 9.80
CA TYR A 101 -2.83 -14.34 10.23
C TYR A 101 -2.23 -13.31 11.17
N ASN A 102 -1.81 -13.74 12.39
CA ASN A 102 -1.08 -12.87 13.30
C ASN A 102 0.42 -13.00 13.08
N GLY A 103 1.07 -11.91 12.73
CA GLY A 103 2.52 -11.84 12.56
C GLY A 103 3.00 -10.81 11.55
N ASP A 104 4.31 -10.81 11.34
CA ASP A 104 4.98 -9.93 10.38
C ASP A 104 4.69 -10.38 8.94
N CYS A 105 4.09 -9.49 8.13
CA CYS A 105 3.83 -9.77 6.73
C CYS A 105 5.11 -10.12 5.95
N ASN A 106 6.25 -9.56 6.34
CA ASN A 106 7.54 -9.86 5.72
C ASN A 106 7.94 -11.35 5.86
N GLY A 107 7.50 -12.00 6.93
CA GLY A 107 7.71 -13.44 7.14
C GLY A 107 6.59 -14.32 6.59
N LEU A 108 5.36 -13.82 6.53
CA LEU A 108 4.18 -14.63 6.23
C LEU A 108 3.79 -14.64 4.75
N ILE A 109 4.06 -13.55 4.02
CA ILE A 109 3.53 -13.37 2.67
C ILE A 109 3.97 -14.47 1.69
N ALA A 110 5.21 -14.91 1.78
CA ALA A 110 5.73 -15.96 0.90
C ALA A 110 4.95 -17.28 1.06
N SER A 111 4.63 -17.67 2.31
CA SER A 111 3.86 -18.88 2.59
C SER A 111 2.39 -18.74 2.17
N ILE A 112 1.79 -17.56 2.35
CA ILE A 112 0.43 -17.27 1.90
C ILE A 112 0.34 -17.42 0.38
N LEU A 113 1.26 -16.76 -0.34
CA LEU A 113 1.30 -16.81 -1.81
C LEU A 113 1.58 -18.23 -2.33
N ALA A 114 2.43 -19.02 -1.64
CA ALA A 114 2.74 -20.39 -2.02
C ALA A 114 1.50 -21.31 -2.01
N ASN A 115 0.51 -21.01 -1.18
CA ASN A 115 -0.75 -21.76 -1.08
C ASN A 115 -1.80 -21.33 -2.14
N ILE A 116 -1.54 -20.26 -2.89
CA ILE A 116 -2.41 -19.81 -3.98
C ILE A 116 -1.98 -20.50 -5.28
N PRO A 117 -2.88 -21.20 -6.01
CA PRO A 117 -2.54 -21.85 -7.28
C PRO A 117 -2.01 -20.86 -8.32
N ARG A 118 -0.73 -21.02 -8.70
CA ARG A 118 -0.07 -20.11 -9.64
C ARG A 118 -0.71 -20.18 -11.04
N GLY A 119 -0.88 -19.01 -11.64
CA GLY A 119 -1.40 -18.88 -13.02
C GLY A 119 -2.90 -19.13 -13.17
N GLN A 120 -3.58 -19.70 -12.15
CA GLN A 120 -5.02 -19.94 -12.16
C GLN A 120 -5.79 -18.82 -11.44
N LYS A 121 -5.15 -18.17 -10.48
CA LYS A 121 -5.76 -17.12 -9.66
C LYS A 121 -5.23 -15.75 -10.05
N PHE A 122 -6.14 -14.78 -10.04
CA PHE A 122 -5.79 -13.36 -10.06
C PHE A 122 -5.67 -12.89 -8.61
N VAL A 123 -4.54 -12.29 -8.27
CA VAL A 123 -4.26 -11.83 -6.90
C VAL A 123 -4.26 -10.31 -6.87
N PHE A 124 -5.09 -9.74 -6.01
CA PHE A 124 -5.06 -8.32 -5.70
C PHE A 124 -4.49 -8.13 -4.30
N CYS A 125 -3.31 -7.51 -4.23
CA CYS A 125 -2.63 -7.21 -2.97
C CYS A 125 -2.88 -5.76 -2.56
N PHE A 126 -3.47 -5.56 -1.39
CA PHE A 126 -3.53 -4.28 -0.70
C PHE A 126 -2.41 -4.22 0.32
N ILE A 127 -1.48 -3.27 0.17
CA ILE A 127 -0.28 -3.11 0.98
C ILE A 127 -0.37 -1.75 1.65
N ASP A 128 -0.67 -1.72 2.95
CA ASP A 128 -1.01 -0.49 3.66
C ASP A 128 -0.15 -0.23 4.91
N PRO A 129 1.20 -0.10 4.77
CA PRO A 129 2.03 0.27 5.90
C PRO A 129 1.70 1.70 6.35
N GLU A 130 1.49 1.89 7.66
CA GLU A 130 1.23 3.20 8.24
C GLU A 130 2.51 4.08 8.26
N SER A 131 3.67 3.43 8.34
CA SER A 131 4.99 4.07 8.38
C SER A 131 6.08 3.07 7.96
N LEU A 132 7.36 3.45 8.01
CA LEU A 132 8.46 2.50 7.77
C LEU A 132 8.60 1.48 8.90
N VAL A 133 8.17 1.84 10.12
CA VAL A 133 8.40 1.05 11.33
C VAL A 133 7.13 0.93 12.15
N TYR A 134 6.78 -0.28 12.52
CA TYR A 134 5.81 -0.55 13.57
C TYR A 134 6.54 -0.57 14.93
N ARG A 135 6.01 0.16 15.90
CA ARG A 135 6.51 0.18 17.28
C ARG A 135 5.57 -0.62 18.17
N GLY A 136 5.96 -1.85 18.44
CA GLY A 136 5.20 -2.76 19.29
C GLY A 136 5.78 -2.89 20.68
N SER A 137 5.02 -3.53 21.59
CA SER A 137 5.50 -3.89 22.93
C SER A 137 6.72 -4.81 22.93
N ASN A 138 6.90 -5.57 21.85
CA ASN A 138 7.99 -6.56 21.69
C ASN A 138 9.16 -6.00 20.85
N GLY A 139 9.19 -4.68 20.59
CA GLY A 139 10.24 -4.01 19.83
C GLY A 139 9.74 -3.35 18.55
N ASP A 140 10.69 -2.78 17.83
CA ASP A 140 10.46 -2.12 16.55
C ASP A 140 10.61 -3.13 15.41
N PHE A 141 9.65 -3.13 14.47
CA PHE A 141 9.67 -3.98 13.27
C PHE A 141 9.54 -3.12 12.01
N ASP A 142 10.25 -3.50 10.94
CA ASP A 142 10.00 -2.92 9.61
C ASP A 142 8.60 -3.30 9.16
N GLN A 143 7.74 -2.31 8.86
CA GLN A 143 6.37 -2.61 8.43
C GLN A 143 6.35 -3.30 7.07
N LEU A 144 7.22 -2.88 6.16
CA LEU A 144 7.32 -3.44 4.82
C LEU A 144 8.77 -3.45 4.35
N ARG A 145 9.24 -4.59 3.87
CA ARG A 145 10.57 -4.74 3.26
C ARG A 145 10.47 -4.85 1.74
N ALA A 146 11.50 -4.40 1.08
CA ALA A 146 11.63 -4.50 -0.38
C ALA A 146 11.47 -5.94 -0.89
N GLU A 147 12.04 -6.92 -0.18
CA GLU A 147 11.95 -8.33 -0.53
C GLU A 147 10.49 -8.82 -0.53
N THR A 148 9.68 -8.34 0.41
CA THR A 148 8.24 -8.65 0.48
C THR A 148 7.51 -8.10 -0.74
N VAL A 149 7.79 -6.84 -1.12
CA VAL A 149 7.21 -6.23 -2.32
C VAL A 149 7.63 -6.99 -3.58
N LYS A 150 8.90 -7.36 -3.70
CA LYS A 150 9.43 -8.16 -4.82
C LYS A 150 8.79 -9.55 -4.89
N ALA A 151 8.60 -10.21 -3.73
CA ALA A 151 7.94 -11.51 -3.66
C ALA A 151 6.49 -11.42 -4.18
N ILE A 152 5.74 -10.39 -3.76
CA ILE A 152 4.39 -10.14 -4.26
C ILE A 152 4.42 -9.83 -5.76
N ALA A 153 5.29 -8.93 -6.20
CA ALA A 153 5.39 -8.50 -7.59
C ALA A 153 5.81 -9.64 -8.55
N SER A 154 6.54 -10.63 -8.06
CA SER A 154 6.94 -11.80 -8.84
C SER A 154 5.86 -12.87 -8.95
N PHE A 155 4.76 -12.76 -8.19
CA PHE A 155 3.67 -13.72 -8.27
C PHE A 155 2.83 -13.45 -9.52
N PRO A 156 2.56 -14.49 -10.36
CA PRO A 156 1.84 -14.31 -11.62
C PRO A 156 0.44 -13.71 -11.43
N ARG A 157 0.02 -12.86 -12.36
CA ARG A 157 -1.32 -12.25 -12.39
C ARG A 157 -1.67 -11.48 -11.11
N THR A 158 -0.68 -10.74 -10.58
CA THR A 158 -0.85 -9.91 -9.39
C THR A 158 -1.02 -8.45 -9.77
N GLU A 159 -1.92 -7.79 -9.07
CA GLU A 159 -2.05 -6.33 -9.00
C GLU A 159 -1.77 -5.86 -7.58
N ILE A 160 -1.20 -4.68 -7.46
CA ILE A 160 -0.84 -4.11 -6.17
C ILE A 160 -1.46 -2.72 -6.04
N LEU A 161 -2.14 -2.48 -4.92
CA LEU A 161 -2.48 -1.16 -4.41
C LEU A 161 -1.68 -0.92 -3.14
N LEU A 162 -0.68 -0.03 -3.21
CA LEU A 162 0.29 0.21 -2.16
C LEU A 162 0.15 1.62 -1.59
N ASN A 163 0.05 1.74 -0.28
CA ASN A 163 0.30 2.98 0.45
C ASN A 163 1.82 3.19 0.59
N PHE A 164 2.39 4.07 -0.23
CA PHE A 164 3.80 4.47 -0.13
C PHE A 164 3.96 5.54 0.94
N PRO A 165 4.56 5.24 2.11
CA PRO A 165 4.53 6.08 3.31
C PRO A 165 5.51 7.26 3.22
N LEU A 166 5.21 8.22 2.34
CA LEU A 166 6.09 9.33 1.95
C LEU A 166 6.56 10.16 3.15
N GLU A 167 5.64 10.54 4.05
CA GLU A 167 5.99 11.38 5.21
C GLU A 167 7.03 10.70 6.11
N SER A 168 6.79 9.42 6.43
CA SER A 168 7.71 8.63 7.27
C SER A 168 9.07 8.46 6.60
N LEU A 169 9.07 8.19 5.29
CA LEU A 169 10.28 8.03 4.50
C LEU A 169 11.11 9.32 4.47
N LEU A 170 10.48 10.46 4.17
CA LEU A 170 11.16 11.75 4.10
C LEU A 170 11.73 12.19 5.45
N ARG A 171 11.04 11.89 6.55
CA ARG A 171 11.55 12.16 7.90
C ARG A 171 12.81 11.35 8.18
N CYS A 172 12.81 10.05 7.89
CA CYS A 172 13.96 9.18 8.09
C CYS A 172 15.15 9.53 7.16
N ALA A 173 14.87 9.82 5.89
CA ALA A 173 15.90 10.27 4.96
C ALA A 173 16.47 11.63 5.36
N GLY A 174 15.63 12.56 5.84
CA GLY A 174 16.04 13.86 6.33
C GLY A 174 16.98 13.78 7.53
N ASP A 175 16.73 12.88 8.48
CA ASP A 175 17.63 12.63 9.60
C ASP A 175 19.03 12.26 9.10
N TYR A 176 19.13 11.37 8.10
CA TYR A 176 20.40 10.95 7.51
C TYR A 176 21.09 12.09 6.75
N TYR A 177 20.39 12.85 5.90
CA TYR A 177 21.01 13.94 5.12
C TYR A 177 21.52 15.06 6.01
N ASN A 178 20.88 15.33 7.14
CA ASN A 178 21.30 16.38 8.06
C ASN A 178 22.45 15.94 8.96
N ASN A 179 22.51 14.66 9.36
CA ASN A 179 23.46 14.16 10.36
C ASN A 179 23.98 12.74 9.99
N PRO A 180 24.67 12.56 8.86
CA PRO A 180 24.99 11.23 8.30
C PRO A 180 25.91 10.36 9.18
N THR A 181 26.58 10.95 10.17
CA THR A 181 27.49 10.25 11.10
C THR A 181 26.84 9.91 12.43
N GLU A 182 25.66 10.44 12.73
CA GLU A 182 24.96 10.14 13.98
C GLU A 182 24.37 8.72 13.97
N ARG A 183 24.52 8.00 15.08
CA ARG A 183 24.00 6.64 15.24
C ARG A 183 22.51 6.52 14.93
N ARG A 184 21.73 7.51 15.34
CA ARG A 184 20.29 7.55 15.07
C ARG A 184 20.01 7.70 13.57
N ALA A 185 20.73 8.60 12.90
CA ALA A 185 20.58 8.84 11.47
C ALA A 185 20.97 7.62 10.63
N ILE A 186 22.04 6.91 11.04
CA ILE A 186 22.45 5.63 10.43
C ILE A 186 21.34 4.60 10.57
N SER A 187 20.79 4.41 11.77
CA SER A 187 19.69 3.46 12.00
C SER A 187 18.41 3.80 11.21
N THR A 188 18.07 5.11 11.07
CA THR A 188 16.93 5.50 10.23
C THR A 188 17.21 5.31 8.73
N ALA A 189 18.46 5.50 8.29
CA ALA A 189 18.90 5.23 6.92
C ALA A 189 18.79 3.72 6.56
N GLU A 190 19.17 2.83 7.48
CA GLU A 190 18.99 1.39 7.30
C GLU A 190 17.53 1.03 7.04
N ARG A 191 16.59 1.62 7.77
CA ARG A 191 15.13 1.43 7.57
C ARG A 191 14.65 1.92 6.20
N VAL A 192 15.14 3.10 5.76
CA VAL A 192 14.87 3.60 4.41
C VAL A 192 15.40 2.62 3.36
N THR A 193 16.65 2.14 3.54
CA THR A 193 17.26 1.17 2.63
C THR A 193 16.49 -0.14 2.58
N THR A 194 16.04 -0.65 3.75
CA THR A 194 15.23 -1.87 3.84
C THR A 194 13.90 -1.73 3.07
N PHE A 195 13.25 -0.58 3.18
CA PHE A 195 12.02 -0.29 2.45
C PHE A 195 12.27 -0.04 0.96
N MET A 196 13.28 0.76 0.61
CA MET A 196 13.61 1.13 -0.77
C MET A 196 14.30 -0.01 -1.55
N GLY A 197 14.92 -0.97 -0.85
CA GLY A 197 15.60 -2.14 -1.43
C GLY A 197 17.00 -1.88 -1.94
N SER A 198 17.47 -0.64 -1.87
CA SER A 198 18.85 -0.24 -2.23
C SER A 198 19.25 1.05 -1.52
N GLU A 199 20.54 1.38 -1.58
CA GLU A 199 21.06 2.64 -1.08
C GLU A 199 21.00 3.79 -2.09
N SER A 200 20.48 3.56 -3.29
CA SER A 200 20.38 4.54 -4.38
C SER A 200 19.65 5.83 -3.96
N TRP A 201 18.72 5.72 -3.00
CA TRP A 201 18.02 6.88 -2.44
C TRP A 201 18.94 7.91 -1.79
N LYS A 202 20.13 7.51 -1.30
CA LYS A 202 21.13 8.42 -0.70
C LYS A 202 21.69 9.43 -1.70
N ASN A 203 21.59 9.13 -2.99
CA ASN A 203 22.04 9.98 -4.09
C ASN A 203 20.98 10.99 -4.53
N LEU A 204 19.75 10.89 -4.01
CA LEU A 204 18.71 11.87 -4.28
C LEU A 204 19.07 13.17 -3.56
N ALA A 205 19.16 14.29 -4.33
CA ALA A 205 19.62 15.55 -3.79
C ALA A 205 18.67 16.12 -2.73
N PRO A 206 19.11 16.34 -1.48
CA PRO A 206 18.24 16.78 -0.38
C PRO A 206 17.63 18.16 -0.61
N SER A 207 18.31 19.02 -1.40
CA SER A 207 17.85 20.38 -1.70
C SER A 207 16.64 20.48 -2.61
N LYS A 208 16.37 19.46 -3.41
CA LYS A 208 15.27 19.47 -4.38
C LYS A 208 14.00 18.83 -3.84
N ARG A 209 13.90 18.42 -2.60
CA ARG A 209 12.67 17.90 -1.94
C ARG A 209 11.58 17.43 -2.90
N GLU A 210 11.97 16.97 -4.09
CA GLU A 210 11.08 16.43 -5.08
C GLU A 210 10.68 15.04 -4.61
N ARG A 211 9.64 15.04 -3.83
CA ARG A 211 9.05 13.88 -3.14
C ARG A 211 8.73 12.74 -4.09
N LYS A 212 8.55 13.07 -5.38
CA LYS A 212 8.36 12.12 -6.46
C LYS A 212 9.60 11.27 -6.76
N ASP A 213 10.81 11.78 -6.53
CA ASP A 213 12.05 11.05 -6.85
C ASP A 213 12.16 9.76 -6.06
N PHE A 214 11.78 9.77 -4.78
CA PHE A 214 11.72 8.56 -3.97
C PHE A 214 10.69 7.56 -4.52
N LEU A 215 9.52 8.05 -4.91
CA LEU A 215 8.47 7.22 -5.50
C LEU A 215 8.96 6.60 -6.81
N LEU A 216 9.57 7.39 -7.70
CA LEU A 216 10.06 6.92 -9.00
C LEU A 216 11.15 5.87 -8.83
N LEU A 217 12.12 6.14 -7.94
CA LEU A 217 13.18 5.18 -7.61
C LEU A 217 12.58 3.86 -7.11
N PHE A 218 11.66 3.93 -6.14
CA PHE A 218 10.99 2.74 -5.60
C PHE A 218 10.24 1.95 -6.69
N MET A 219 9.46 2.63 -7.54
CA MET A 219 8.71 1.97 -8.59
C MET A 219 9.61 1.32 -9.64
N ASN A 220 10.76 1.93 -9.94
CA ASN A 220 11.72 1.36 -10.87
C ASN A 220 12.47 0.16 -10.30
N GLU A 221 12.80 0.18 -9.03
CA GLU A 221 13.56 -0.92 -8.42
C GLU A 221 12.66 -2.08 -7.97
N MET A 222 11.46 -1.78 -7.43
CA MET A 222 10.58 -2.77 -6.84
C MET A 222 9.48 -3.26 -7.78
N LEU A 223 9.01 -2.40 -8.67
CA LEU A 223 7.82 -2.64 -9.49
C LEU A 223 8.11 -2.57 -11.00
N SER A 224 9.40 -2.70 -11.38
CA SER A 224 9.85 -2.59 -12.78
C SER A 224 9.17 -3.59 -13.73
N THR A 225 8.77 -4.74 -13.23
CA THR A 225 8.12 -5.78 -14.03
C THR A 225 6.72 -5.43 -14.51
N TYR A 226 6.03 -4.49 -13.83
CA TYR A 226 4.68 -4.11 -14.19
C TYR A 226 4.65 -3.20 -15.42
N GLN A 227 3.73 -3.48 -16.33
CA GLN A 227 3.53 -2.71 -17.55
C GLN A 227 2.85 -1.37 -17.28
N PHE A 228 1.88 -1.35 -16.37
CA PHE A 228 1.10 -0.15 -16.04
C PHE A 228 1.32 0.22 -14.57
N LYS A 229 1.70 1.47 -14.33
CA LYS A 229 1.98 2.01 -13.01
C LYS A 229 1.36 3.39 -12.89
N GLY A 230 0.78 3.70 -11.75
CA GLY A 230 0.24 5.02 -11.46
C GLY A 230 0.29 5.33 -9.99
N ALA A 231 0.20 6.59 -9.65
CA ALA A 231 0.20 7.02 -8.26
C ALA A 231 -0.67 8.26 -8.05
N MET A 232 -1.34 8.31 -6.90
CA MET A 232 -2.13 9.44 -6.45
C MET A 232 -1.54 9.99 -5.16
N LEU A 233 -1.21 11.29 -5.13
CA LEU A 233 -0.72 11.94 -3.92
C LEU A 233 -1.89 12.29 -3.01
N VAL A 234 -1.84 11.80 -1.77
CA VAL A 234 -2.80 12.13 -0.73
C VAL A 234 -2.19 13.15 0.23
N ARG A 235 -2.95 14.21 0.53
CA ARG A 235 -2.53 15.32 1.37
C ARG A 235 -3.36 15.41 2.64
N SER A 236 -2.78 16.00 3.67
CA SER A 236 -3.50 16.37 4.89
C SER A 236 -4.56 17.43 4.59
N GLN A 237 -5.77 17.22 5.09
CA GLN A 237 -6.85 18.21 4.99
C GLN A 237 -6.57 19.48 5.81
N GLN A 238 -5.80 19.36 6.89
CA GLN A 238 -5.56 20.47 7.82
C GLN A 238 -4.53 21.47 7.29
N ASN A 239 -3.45 21.00 6.68
CA ASN A 239 -2.29 21.82 6.33
C ASN A 239 -1.79 21.59 4.90
N ASN A 240 -2.53 20.84 4.09
CA ASN A 240 -2.20 20.51 2.70
C ASN A 240 -0.81 19.85 2.50
N LEU A 241 -0.22 19.31 3.57
CA LEU A 241 1.06 18.61 3.47
C LEU A 241 0.88 17.23 2.85
N PRO A 242 1.79 16.80 1.97
CA PRO A 242 1.78 15.47 1.42
C PRO A 242 2.01 14.42 2.51
N LEU A 243 1.19 13.40 2.52
CA LEU A 243 1.23 12.31 3.49
C LEU A 243 1.80 11.03 2.87
N TYR A 244 1.18 10.57 1.79
CA TYR A 244 1.57 9.34 1.13
C TYR A 244 1.17 9.36 -0.35
N TYR A 245 1.75 8.47 -1.13
CA TYR A 245 1.23 8.13 -2.44
C TYR A 245 0.43 6.83 -2.36
N LEU A 246 -0.72 6.80 -2.99
CA LEU A 246 -1.42 5.56 -3.27
C LEU A 246 -0.98 5.08 -4.65
N VAL A 247 -0.16 4.02 -4.67
CA VAL A 247 0.46 3.48 -5.89
C VAL A 247 -0.35 2.29 -6.36
N TYR A 248 -0.70 2.27 -7.63
CA TYR A 248 -1.33 1.12 -8.27
C TYR A 248 -0.51 0.61 -9.43
N VAL A 249 -0.33 -0.72 -9.50
CA VAL A 249 0.39 -1.38 -10.59
C VAL A 249 -0.34 -2.63 -11.07
N THR A 250 -0.32 -2.85 -12.38
CA THR A 250 -0.97 -3.97 -13.04
C THR A 250 -0.30 -4.29 -14.37
N HIS A 251 -0.53 -5.51 -14.89
CA HIS A 251 -0.22 -5.89 -16.27
C HIS A 251 -1.43 -5.72 -17.21
N ASN A 252 -2.58 -5.33 -16.66
CA ASN A 252 -3.84 -5.24 -17.41
C ASN A 252 -4.20 -3.79 -17.72
N GLN A 253 -4.22 -3.43 -19.01
CA GLN A 253 -4.54 -2.07 -19.47
C GLN A 253 -5.93 -1.61 -19.04
N THR A 254 -6.94 -2.48 -19.12
CA THR A 254 -8.30 -2.15 -18.70
C THR A 254 -8.36 -1.86 -17.21
N ALA A 255 -7.71 -2.67 -16.39
CA ALA A 255 -7.62 -2.44 -14.94
C ALA A 255 -6.90 -1.11 -14.61
N ALA A 256 -5.84 -0.77 -15.37
CA ALA A 256 -5.14 0.50 -15.24
C ALA A 256 -6.06 1.70 -15.53
N LYS A 257 -6.82 1.65 -16.63
CA LYS A 257 -7.80 2.72 -16.98
C LYS A 257 -8.88 2.87 -15.90
N ILE A 258 -9.42 1.76 -15.42
CA ILE A 258 -10.44 1.75 -14.37
C ILE A 258 -9.91 2.39 -13.07
N MET A 259 -8.72 1.95 -12.61
CA MET A 259 -8.14 2.50 -11.39
C MET A 259 -7.84 3.99 -11.53
N ARG A 260 -7.30 4.43 -12.68
CA ARG A 260 -7.11 5.84 -13.00
C ARG A 260 -8.42 6.64 -12.84
N ASP A 261 -9.51 6.14 -13.40
CA ASP A 261 -10.80 6.84 -13.36
C ASP A 261 -11.39 6.85 -11.94
N ILE A 262 -11.17 5.80 -11.16
CA ILE A 262 -11.54 5.76 -9.74
C ILE A 262 -10.75 6.81 -8.96
N MET A 263 -9.42 6.83 -9.11
CA MET A 263 -8.54 7.76 -8.39
C MET A 263 -8.85 9.21 -8.75
N LYS A 264 -9.12 9.52 -10.03
CA LYS A 264 -9.51 10.87 -10.48
C LYS A 264 -10.84 11.35 -9.88
N LYS A 265 -11.76 10.46 -9.56
CA LYS A 265 -13.08 10.80 -8.99
C LYS A 265 -13.06 10.98 -7.46
N GLU A 266 -12.05 10.43 -6.79
CA GLU A 266 -11.91 10.56 -5.32
C GLU A 266 -11.31 11.89 -4.87
N GLY A 267 -11.06 12.82 -5.73
CA GLY A 267 -10.06 13.81 -5.67
C GLY A 267 -10.27 15.24 -5.32
N GLU A 268 -10.98 15.70 -4.27
CA GLU A 268 -10.76 17.08 -3.82
C GLU A 268 -9.42 17.30 -3.10
N PHE A 269 -8.86 16.26 -2.49
CA PHE A 269 -7.64 16.33 -1.65
C PHE A 269 -6.46 15.55 -2.22
N SER A 270 -6.62 14.95 -3.38
CA SER A 270 -5.60 14.12 -4.00
C SER A 270 -5.32 14.63 -5.41
N LEU A 271 -4.02 14.85 -5.68
CA LEU A 271 -3.55 15.05 -7.03
C LEU A 271 -3.26 13.68 -7.62
N TYR A 272 -3.98 13.36 -8.69
CA TYR A 272 -3.57 12.25 -9.54
C TYR A 272 -2.25 12.63 -10.20
N TYR A 273 -1.23 11.85 -9.88
CA TYR A 273 0.10 12.06 -10.39
C TYR A 273 0.32 11.15 -11.61
N ASP A 274 0.18 11.73 -12.79
CA ASP A 274 0.54 11.07 -14.05
C ASP A 274 2.03 11.32 -14.29
N LEU A 275 2.84 10.32 -13.95
CA LEU A 275 4.30 10.39 -14.04
C LEU A 275 4.81 10.57 -15.47
N LEU A 276 3.96 10.38 -16.49
CA LEU A 276 4.29 10.65 -17.90
C LEU A 276 4.20 12.12 -18.29
N LYS A 277 3.41 12.91 -17.56
CA LYS A 277 3.18 14.32 -17.94
C LYS A 277 4.28 15.26 -17.47
N GLU A 278 5.07 14.87 -16.52
CA GLU A 278 6.22 15.66 -16.08
C GLU A 278 7.48 15.20 -16.79
N LYS A 279 8.08 16.10 -17.56
CA LYS A 279 9.45 15.94 -18.01
C LYS A 279 10.33 15.85 -16.76
N VAL A 280 10.77 14.67 -16.40
CA VAL A 280 11.85 14.45 -15.42
C VAL A 280 13.15 14.49 -16.22
N PRO A 281 13.88 15.61 -16.25
CA PRO A 281 14.93 15.84 -17.25
C PRO A 281 16.17 14.94 -17.11
N THR A 282 16.29 14.17 -16.03
CA THR A 282 17.52 13.41 -15.73
C THR A 282 17.29 11.97 -15.30
N LEU A 283 16.07 11.58 -14.95
CA LEU A 283 15.73 10.20 -14.57
C LEU A 283 15.29 9.35 -15.78
N ASP A 284 14.85 9.97 -16.87
CA ASP A 284 14.38 9.28 -18.07
C ASP A 284 15.48 8.44 -18.74
N GLU A 285 16.74 8.88 -18.68
CA GLU A 285 17.88 8.14 -19.25
C GLU A 285 18.31 6.97 -18.36
N ALA A 286 18.22 7.13 -17.03
CA ALA A 286 18.57 6.09 -16.06
C ALA A 286 17.40 5.12 -15.76
N TYR A 287 16.16 5.58 -15.93
CA TYR A 287 14.96 4.87 -15.59
C TYR A 287 13.91 5.07 -16.68
N PRO A 288 13.87 4.24 -17.73
CA PRO A 288 12.92 4.39 -18.81
C PRO A 288 11.49 4.28 -18.28
N LEU A 289 10.81 5.42 -18.26
CA LEU A 289 9.40 5.58 -17.84
C LEU A 289 8.42 5.06 -18.90
N ALA A 290 8.90 4.42 -19.97
CA ALA A 290 8.12 3.94 -21.10
C ALA A 290 6.90 3.07 -20.73
N ASN A 291 6.78 2.69 -19.47
CA ASN A 291 5.72 1.82 -18.98
C ASN A 291 4.69 2.51 -18.08
N PHE A 292 4.75 3.82 -17.91
CA PHE A 292 3.68 4.55 -17.26
C PHE A 292 2.60 4.87 -18.26
N VAL A 293 1.71 3.96 -18.47
CA VAL A 293 0.60 4.18 -19.38
C VAL A 293 -0.71 4.23 -18.61
N PHE A 294 -1.00 5.42 -18.10
CA PHE A 294 -2.36 5.87 -18.15
C PHE A 294 -2.44 6.72 -19.43
N GLU A 295 -2.80 6.09 -20.55
CA GLU A 295 -2.89 6.78 -21.83
C GLU A 295 -3.74 8.05 -21.73
N ARG A 296 -3.30 9.07 -22.46
CA ARG A 296 -4.10 10.26 -22.73
C ARG A 296 -5.27 9.85 -23.62
N ASP A 297 -6.47 10.19 -23.24
CA ASP A 297 -7.55 10.46 -24.17
C ASP A 297 -7.36 11.86 -24.73
#